data_1df6eace6b120226d95712128d74759a
#
_entry.id   1df6eace6b120226d95712128d74759a
#
_cell.length_a   1.000
_cell.length_b   1.000
_cell.length_c   1.000
_cell.angle_alpha   90.00
_cell.angle_beta   90.00
_cell.angle_gamma   90.00
#
_symmetry.space_group_name_H-M   'P 1'
#
loop_
_entity.id
_entity.type
_entity.pdbx_description
1 polymer ?
#
loop_
_entity_poly.entity_id
_entity_poly.type
_entity_poly.pdbx_seq_one_letter_code
_entity_poly.pdbx_strand_id
1 'polypeptide(L)'
;GKTVTLQRLAEAFSDAGVAVFAADIKGDLCGLGAAGNPQGKVAERIAGMPWLKHQPQAYPVTLWDIHGQSGHPLRTTLSEMGPLLLGSLLELTDSQQSALYAAFKVADREGLLLLDLKDLKALLNHLKDNPQLLGDDAALMTTGSSQALLRRLATLEQQGAEALFGEPALQLE
;
A
#
# COMPACT_ATOMS: atom_id res chain seq x y z
N GLY A 1 -16.24 8.09 20.24
CA GLY A 1 -16.54 7.72 18.86
C GLY A 1 -15.59 6.67 18.33
N LYS A 2 -15.77 6.25 17.09
CA LYS A 2 -15.02 5.13 16.49
C LYS A 2 -13.50 5.31 16.57
N THR A 3 -12.99 6.50 16.23
CA THR A 3 -11.55 6.81 16.25
C THR A 3 -10.97 6.66 17.66
N VAL A 4 -11.65 7.18 18.68
CA VAL A 4 -11.18 7.06 20.09
C VAL A 4 -11.10 5.58 20.51
N THR A 5 -12.02 4.75 20.06
CA THR A 5 -11.98 3.31 20.35
C THR A 5 -10.76 2.66 19.70
N LEU A 6 -10.46 3.01 18.44
CA LEU A 6 -9.27 2.52 17.74
C LEU A 6 -7.97 2.99 18.42
N GLN A 7 -7.92 4.27 18.81
CA GLN A 7 -6.79 4.79 19.58
C GLN A 7 -6.56 4.00 20.87
N ARG A 8 -7.63 3.79 21.67
CA ARG A 8 -7.54 3.03 22.93
C ARG A 8 -7.13 1.56 22.72
N LEU A 9 -7.57 0.93 21.63
CA LEU A 9 -7.12 -0.41 21.27
C LEU A 9 -5.63 -0.42 20.89
N ALA A 10 -5.19 0.53 20.08
CA ALA A 10 -3.79 0.65 19.69
C ALA A 10 -2.88 0.90 20.91
N GLU A 11 -3.27 1.79 21.80
CA GLU A 11 -2.58 2.05 23.07
C GLU A 11 -2.48 0.76 23.92
N ALA A 12 -3.60 0.06 24.10
CA ALA A 12 -3.63 -1.16 24.93
C ALA A 12 -2.77 -2.29 24.33
N PHE A 13 -2.76 -2.45 23.02
CA PHE A 13 -1.89 -3.42 22.35
C PHE A 13 -0.41 -3.03 22.48
N SER A 14 -0.10 -1.75 22.31
CA SER A 14 1.27 -1.25 22.48
C SER A 14 1.77 -1.45 23.90
N ASP A 15 0.95 -1.17 24.93
CA ASP A 15 1.27 -1.43 26.33
C ASP A 15 1.48 -2.92 26.62
N ALA A 16 0.81 -3.80 25.86
CA ALA A 16 0.98 -5.24 25.93
C ALA A 16 2.19 -5.76 25.11
N GLY A 17 2.95 -4.88 24.46
CA GLY A 17 4.10 -5.24 23.62
C GLY A 17 3.71 -5.81 22.26
N VAL A 18 2.48 -5.58 21.80
CA VAL A 18 1.98 -6.05 20.51
C VAL A 18 2.09 -4.92 19.49
N ALA A 19 2.76 -5.20 18.37
CA ALA A 19 2.86 -4.27 17.24
C ALA A 19 1.47 -4.04 16.61
N VAL A 20 1.17 -2.78 16.28
CA VAL A 20 -0.09 -2.37 15.66
C VAL A 20 0.20 -1.72 14.33
N PHE A 21 -0.40 -2.24 13.25
CA PHE A 21 -0.42 -1.59 11.95
C PHE A 21 -1.82 -1.04 11.68
N ALA A 22 -1.92 0.23 11.29
CA ALA A 22 -3.18 0.89 11.01
C ALA A 22 -3.11 1.73 9.74
N ALA A 23 -4.10 1.58 8.85
CA ALA A 23 -4.31 2.48 7.73
C ALA A 23 -5.17 3.66 8.18
N ASP A 24 -4.61 4.87 8.14
CA ASP A 24 -5.24 6.10 8.63
C ASP A 24 -5.43 7.11 7.49
N ILE A 25 -6.58 7.05 6.83
CA ILE A 25 -6.91 7.93 5.69
C ILE A 25 -7.10 9.39 6.14
N LYS A 26 -7.50 9.62 7.40
CA LYS A 26 -7.84 10.95 7.92
C LYS A 26 -6.73 11.60 8.76
N GLY A 27 -5.72 10.84 9.15
CA GLY A 27 -4.66 11.30 10.04
C GLY A 27 -5.09 11.40 11.51
N ASP A 28 -6.23 10.82 11.89
CA ASP A 28 -6.77 10.91 13.26
C ASP A 28 -5.94 10.11 14.28
N LEU A 29 -5.18 9.10 13.83
CA LEU A 29 -4.35 8.23 14.69
C LEU A 29 -2.94 8.79 14.91
N CYS A 30 -2.49 9.73 14.10
CA CYS A 30 -1.15 10.34 14.24
C CYS A 30 -0.90 10.93 15.63
N GLY A 31 -1.96 11.39 16.29
CA GLY A 31 -1.90 11.95 17.65
C GLY A 31 -1.41 10.99 18.72
N LEU A 32 -1.37 9.67 18.47
CA LEU A 32 -0.83 8.67 19.40
C LEU A 32 0.67 8.86 19.68
N GLY A 33 1.41 9.47 18.76
CA GLY A 33 2.84 9.78 18.91
C GLY A 33 3.14 10.93 19.90
N ALA A 34 2.13 11.59 20.45
CA ALA A 34 2.31 12.68 21.39
C ALA A 34 1.44 12.50 22.65
N ALA A 35 1.95 12.90 23.80
CA ALA A 35 1.17 12.89 25.02
C ALA A 35 -0.01 13.87 24.92
N GLY A 36 -1.21 13.38 25.18
CA GLY A 36 -2.40 14.21 25.17
C GLY A 36 -2.36 15.30 26.24
N ASN A 37 -2.93 16.45 25.94
CA ASN A 37 -3.13 17.52 26.93
C ASN A 37 -4.64 17.75 27.10
N PRO A 38 -5.32 16.99 28.00
CA PRO A 38 -6.75 17.10 28.18
C PRO A 38 -7.14 18.48 28.75
N GLN A 39 -8.02 19.18 28.04
CA GLN A 39 -8.54 20.49 28.44
C GLN A 39 -10.07 20.51 28.39
N GLY A 40 -10.69 21.51 29.08
CA GLY A 40 -12.12 21.75 29.06
C GLY A 40 -12.93 20.52 29.49
N LYS A 41 -13.97 20.19 28.75
CA LYS A 41 -14.89 19.07 29.06
C LYS A 41 -14.20 17.71 29.18
N VAL A 42 -13.06 17.47 28.49
CA VAL A 42 -12.31 16.24 28.61
C VAL A 42 -11.63 16.17 29.98
N ALA A 43 -10.97 17.24 30.39
CA ALA A 43 -10.36 17.34 31.73
C ALA A 43 -11.39 17.19 32.86
N GLU A 44 -12.54 17.86 32.76
CA GLU A 44 -13.66 17.73 33.71
C GLU A 44 -14.15 16.28 33.80
N ARG A 45 -14.29 15.61 32.67
CA ARG A 45 -14.73 14.21 32.61
C ARG A 45 -13.72 13.26 33.25
N ILE A 46 -12.43 13.46 33.00
CA ILE A 46 -11.35 12.69 33.63
C ILE A 46 -11.37 12.91 35.15
N ALA A 47 -11.48 14.15 35.60
CA ALA A 47 -11.56 14.47 37.01
C ALA A 47 -12.79 13.83 37.72
N GLY A 48 -13.91 13.69 37.01
CA GLY A 48 -15.10 12.96 37.46
C GLY A 48 -14.96 11.44 37.52
N MET A 49 -13.84 10.87 37.05
CA MET A 49 -13.60 9.44 36.99
C MET A 49 -12.21 9.07 37.57
N PRO A 50 -11.98 9.34 38.88
CA PRO A 50 -10.63 9.16 39.50
C PRO A 50 -10.15 7.72 39.46
N TRP A 51 -11.03 6.73 39.37
CA TRP A 51 -10.69 5.31 39.22
C TRP A 51 -10.02 4.98 37.88
N LEU A 52 -10.19 5.84 36.85
CA LEU A 52 -9.63 5.62 35.53
C LEU A 52 -8.08 5.73 35.51
N LYS A 53 -7.51 6.46 36.52
CA LYS A 53 -6.05 6.70 36.61
C LYS A 53 -5.43 7.12 35.28
N HIS A 54 -6.17 7.97 34.51
CA HIS A 54 -5.74 8.39 33.19
C HIS A 54 -4.43 9.19 33.28
N GLN A 55 -3.40 8.69 32.63
CA GLN A 55 -2.14 9.40 32.45
C GLN A 55 -1.89 9.57 30.95
N PRO A 56 -1.88 10.82 30.45
CA PRO A 56 -1.51 11.07 29.06
C PRO A 56 -0.06 10.63 28.82
N GLN A 57 0.15 9.80 27.82
CA GLN A 57 1.48 9.37 27.40
C GLN A 57 1.61 9.36 25.87
N ALA A 58 2.82 9.46 25.38
CA ALA A 58 3.15 9.24 23.97
C ALA A 58 3.47 7.77 23.74
N TYR A 59 3.04 7.26 22.60
CA TYR A 59 3.35 5.90 22.15
C TYR A 59 4.40 5.93 21.05
N PRO A 60 5.24 4.88 20.93
CA PRO A 60 6.18 4.78 19.82
C PRO A 60 5.43 4.57 18.51
N VAL A 61 5.37 5.61 17.69
CA VAL A 61 4.65 5.61 16.41
C VAL A 61 5.61 5.87 15.27
N THR A 62 5.59 5.02 14.25
CA THR A 62 6.22 5.28 12.97
C THR A 62 5.16 5.65 11.95
N LEU A 63 5.29 6.82 11.36
CA LEU A 63 4.36 7.30 10.34
C LEU A 63 4.91 6.98 8.94
N TRP A 64 4.07 6.37 8.10
CA TRP A 64 4.36 6.08 6.71
C TRP A 64 3.44 6.91 5.82
N ASP A 65 3.98 7.45 4.74
CA ASP A 65 3.25 8.30 3.80
C ASP A 65 3.67 7.97 2.37
N ILE A 66 2.71 7.73 1.48
CA ILE A 66 2.98 7.41 0.08
C ILE A 66 3.81 8.52 -0.60
N HIS A 67 3.55 9.78 -0.25
CA HIS A 67 4.27 10.91 -0.84
C HIS A 67 5.51 11.35 -0.05
N GLY A 68 5.76 10.75 1.13
CA GLY A 68 6.90 11.07 1.98
C GLY A 68 6.93 12.51 2.50
N GLN A 69 5.76 13.18 2.57
CA GLN A 69 5.66 14.58 3.03
C GLN A 69 5.49 14.70 4.54
N SER A 70 4.81 13.74 5.15
CA SER A 70 4.44 13.77 6.57
C SER A 70 4.95 12.55 7.34
N GLY A 71 5.65 11.64 6.68
CA GLY A 71 6.19 10.41 7.26
C GLY A 71 7.28 9.81 6.37
N HIS A 72 7.72 8.61 6.73
CA HIS A 72 8.63 7.84 5.89
C HIS A 72 7.93 7.43 4.58
N PRO A 73 8.60 7.50 3.41
CA PRO A 73 7.99 7.09 2.17
C PRO A 73 7.61 5.60 2.22
N LEU A 74 6.34 5.32 1.93
CA LEU A 74 5.84 3.95 1.77
C LEU A 74 6.04 3.53 0.31
N ARG A 75 6.83 2.49 0.08
CA ARG A 75 7.06 1.94 -1.25
C ARG A 75 6.94 0.42 -1.26
N THR A 76 6.63 -0.10 -2.44
CA THR A 76 6.65 -1.53 -2.76
C THR A 76 7.14 -1.72 -4.19
N THR A 77 7.70 -2.87 -4.50
CA THR A 77 7.97 -3.23 -5.90
C THR A 77 6.74 -3.89 -6.51
N LEU A 78 6.63 -3.86 -7.85
CA LEU A 78 5.57 -4.60 -8.53
C LEU A 78 5.74 -6.10 -8.35
N SER A 79 6.98 -6.60 -8.30
CA SER A 79 7.27 -8.01 -8.03
C SER A 79 6.73 -8.45 -6.67
N GLU A 80 6.88 -7.63 -5.62
CA GLU A 80 6.34 -7.93 -4.27
C GLU A 80 4.82 -7.79 -4.20
N MET A 81 4.25 -6.78 -4.85
CA MET A 81 2.80 -6.60 -4.91
C MET A 81 2.13 -7.77 -5.63
N GLY A 82 2.73 -8.24 -6.71
CA GLY A 82 2.21 -9.32 -7.53
C GLY A 82 1.01 -8.95 -8.39
N PRO A 83 0.67 -9.82 -9.36
CA PRO A 83 -0.36 -9.53 -10.36
C PRO A 83 -1.79 -9.47 -9.80
N LEU A 84 -2.06 -10.14 -8.67
CA LEU A 84 -3.40 -10.16 -8.08
C LEU A 84 -3.77 -8.80 -7.49
N LEU A 85 -2.91 -8.27 -6.62
CA LEU A 85 -3.15 -6.98 -5.97
C LEU A 85 -3.07 -5.83 -6.97
N LEU A 86 -2.08 -5.88 -7.88
CA LEU A 86 -1.96 -4.89 -8.94
C LEU A 86 -3.20 -4.89 -9.85
N GLY A 87 -3.72 -6.05 -10.22
CA GLY A 87 -4.92 -6.16 -11.04
C GLY A 87 -6.17 -5.60 -10.35
N SER A 88 -6.29 -5.82 -9.05
CA SER A 88 -7.35 -5.22 -8.24
C SER A 88 -7.21 -3.69 -8.17
N LEU A 89 -6.00 -3.17 -7.99
CA LEU A 89 -5.72 -1.74 -7.98
C LEU A 89 -6.05 -1.07 -9.32
N LEU A 90 -5.78 -1.76 -10.43
CA LEU A 90 -6.06 -1.29 -11.79
C LEU A 90 -7.50 -1.53 -12.23
N GLU A 91 -8.33 -2.19 -11.43
CA GLU A 91 -9.72 -2.57 -11.75
C GLU A 91 -9.81 -3.32 -13.09
N LEU A 92 -8.99 -4.37 -13.23
CA LEU A 92 -8.88 -5.13 -14.47
C LEU A 92 -10.07 -6.07 -14.68
N THR A 93 -10.47 -6.26 -15.94
CA THR A 93 -11.35 -7.34 -16.34
C THR A 93 -10.60 -8.69 -16.32
N ASP A 94 -11.31 -9.81 -16.30
CA ASP A 94 -10.73 -11.16 -16.29
C ASP A 94 -9.71 -11.38 -17.42
N SER A 95 -10.02 -10.89 -18.63
CA SER A 95 -9.13 -10.98 -19.79
C SER A 95 -7.84 -10.15 -19.58
N GLN A 96 -7.94 -8.96 -19.01
CA GLN A 96 -6.79 -8.10 -18.70
C GLN A 96 -5.96 -8.69 -17.55
N GLN A 97 -6.65 -9.25 -16.56
CA GLN A 97 -6.02 -9.94 -15.44
C GLN A 97 -5.20 -11.14 -15.91
N SER A 98 -5.76 -11.95 -16.82
CA SER A 98 -5.04 -13.09 -17.42
C SER A 98 -3.80 -12.64 -18.20
N ALA A 99 -3.88 -11.55 -18.96
CA ALA A 99 -2.74 -10.97 -19.64
C ALA A 99 -1.66 -10.46 -18.66
N LEU A 100 -2.07 -9.84 -17.55
CA LEU A 100 -1.14 -9.41 -16.51
C LEU A 100 -0.42 -10.61 -15.87
N TYR A 101 -1.15 -11.68 -15.55
CA TYR A 101 -0.56 -12.92 -15.04
C TYR A 101 0.46 -13.52 -16.01
N ALA A 102 0.15 -13.57 -17.31
CA ALA A 102 1.08 -14.05 -18.32
C ALA A 102 2.37 -13.23 -18.36
N ALA A 103 2.28 -11.89 -18.22
CA ALA A 103 3.45 -11.02 -18.16
C ALA A 103 4.31 -11.29 -16.91
N PHE A 104 3.71 -11.41 -15.74
CA PHE A 104 4.45 -11.73 -14.51
C PHE A 104 5.09 -13.11 -14.56
N LYS A 105 4.41 -14.11 -15.12
CA LYS A 105 4.96 -15.45 -15.31
C LYS A 105 6.22 -15.45 -16.20
N VAL A 106 6.24 -14.62 -17.24
CA VAL A 106 7.46 -14.43 -18.05
C VAL A 106 8.54 -13.72 -17.23
N ALA A 107 8.21 -12.67 -16.50
CA ALA A 107 9.18 -11.96 -15.65
C ALA A 107 9.84 -12.93 -14.66
N ASP A 108 9.06 -13.74 -13.96
CA ASP A 108 9.57 -14.73 -12.99
C ASP A 108 10.46 -15.78 -13.67
N ARG A 109 10.04 -16.31 -14.82
CA ARG A 109 10.81 -17.31 -15.56
C ARG A 109 12.15 -16.78 -16.06
N GLU A 110 12.17 -15.52 -16.52
CA GLU A 110 13.38 -14.87 -17.05
C GLU A 110 14.21 -14.19 -15.94
N GLY A 111 13.76 -14.24 -14.67
CA GLY A 111 14.45 -13.61 -13.55
C GLY A 111 14.42 -12.08 -13.60
N LEU A 112 13.40 -11.49 -14.24
CA LEU A 112 13.24 -10.04 -14.36
C LEU A 112 12.53 -9.49 -13.12
N LEU A 113 13.17 -8.57 -12.43
CA LEU A 113 12.55 -7.84 -11.34
C LEU A 113 11.73 -6.67 -11.88
N LEU A 114 10.45 -6.64 -11.55
CA LEU A 114 9.57 -5.52 -11.84
C LEU A 114 9.57 -4.58 -10.64
N LEU A 115 10.40 -3.56 -10.67
CA LEU A 115 10.55 -2.64 -9.56
C LEU A 115 9.47 -1.56 -9.58
N ASP A 116 9.20 -1.01 -10.75
CA ASP A 116 8.27 0.10 -10.93
C ASP A 116 7.35 -0.07 -12.16
N LEU A 117 6.49 0.93 -12.40
CA LEU A 117 5.55 0.91 -13.52
C LEU A 117 6.25 0.95 -14.89
N LYS A 118 7.48 1.47 -14.96
CA LYS A 118 8.24 1.56 -16.21
C LYS A 118 8.72 0.18 -16.64
N ASP A 119 9.17 -0.64 -15.67
CA ASP A 119 9.58 -2.01 -15.93
C ASP A 119 8.44 -2.85 -16.50
N LEU A 120 7.26 -2.77 -15.89
CA LEU A 120 6.09 -3.50 -16.39
C LEU A 120 5.65 -3.01 -17.78
N LYS A 121 5.69 -1.70 -18.05
CA LYS A 121 5.41 -1.17 -19.38
C LYS A 121 6.42 -1.64 -20.42
N ALA A 122 7.71 -1.65 -20.06
CA ALA A 122 8.76 -2.16 -20.92
C ALA A 122 8.55 -3.64 -21.24
N LEU A 123 8.21 -4.44 -20.22
CA LEU A 123 7.91 -5.87 -20.39
C LEU A 123 6.69 -6.08 -21.31
N LEU A 124 5.58 -5.36 -21.08
CA LEU A 124 4.38 -5.49 -21.92
C LEU A 124 4.65 -5.14 -23.39
N ASN A 125 5.44 -4.10 -23.65
CA ASN A 125 5.85 -3.76 -25.00
C ASN A 125 6.78 -4.82 -25.60
N HIS A 126 7.74 -5.34 -24.82
CA HIS A 126 8.64 -6.39 -25.25
C HIS A 126 7.90 -7.69 -25.61
N LEU A 127 6.90 -8.08 -24.82
CA LEU A 127 6.07 -9.26 -25.09
C LEU A 127 5.17 -9.07 -26.31
N LYS A 128 4.71 -7.87 -26.58
CA LYS A 128 3.97 -7.56 -27.81
C LYS A 128 4.83 -7.78 -29.05
N ASP A 129 6.11 -7.39 -28.99
CA ASP A 129 7.05 -7.53 -30.11
C ASP A 129 7.64 -8.95 -30.21
N ASN A 130 7.60 -9.72 -29.11
CA ASN A 130 8.14 -11.07 -28.98
C ASN A 130 7.12 -12.04 -28.37
N PRO A 131 5.97 -12.31 -29.04
CA PRO A 131 4.89 -13.13 -28.48
C PRO A 131 5.30 -14.59 -28.22
N GLN A 132 6.38 -15.08 -28.87
CA GLN A 132 6.95 -16.40 -28.61
C GLN A 132 7.42 -16.59 -27.15
N LEU A 133 7.75 -15.53 -26.45
CA LEU A 133 8.15 -15.57 -25.03
C LEU A 133 7.00 -15.98 -24.11
N LEU A 134 5.76 -15.79 -24.55
CA LEU A 134 4.58 -16.19 -23.78
C LEU A 134 4.33 -17.71 -23.83
N GLY A 135 4.90 -18.43 -24.83
CA GLY A 135 4.68 -19.86 -24.97
C GLY A 135 3.19 -20.20 -25.05
N ASP A 136 2.73 -21.13 -24.21
CA ASP A 136 1.33 -21.56 -24.16
C ASP A 136 0.36 -20.45 -23.72
N ASP A 137 0.86 -19.41 -23.04
CA ASP A 137 0.05 -18.29 -22.56
C ASP A 137 -0.14 -17.19 -23.63
N ALA A 138 0.36 -17.37 -24.86
CA ALA A 138 0.25 -16.36 -25.93
C ALA A 138 -1.19 -15.95 -26.24
N ALA A 139 -2.15 -16.87 -26.11
CA ALA A 139 -3.57 -16.58 -26.30
C ALA A 139 -4.15 -15.65 -25.23
N LEU A 140 -3.54 -15.53 -24.04
CA LEU A 140 -3.97 -14.66 -22.96
C LEU A 140 -3.56 -13.20 -23.18
N MET A 141 -2.48 -12.96 -23.95
CA MET A 141 -1.93 -11.64 -24.22
C MET A 141 -2.35 -11.15 -25.61
N THR A 142 -3.61 -10.73 -25.76
CA THR A 142 -4.08 -10.14 -27.02
C THR A 142 -3.61 -8.70 -27.16
N THR A 143 -3.56 -8.18 -28.40
CA THR A 143 -3.24 -6.76 -28.63
C THR A 143 -4.18 -5.83 -27.88
N GLY A 144 -5.46 -6.19 -27.78
CA GLY A 144 -6.47 -5.40 -27.05
C GLY A 144 -6.22 -5.38 -25.54
N SER A 145 -5.94 -6.54 -24.93
CA SER A 145 -5.64 -6.63 -23.49
C SER A 145 -4.34 -5.93 -23.12
N SER A 146 -3.28 -6.08 -23.92
CA SER A 146 -2.01 -5.38 -23.71
C SER A 146 -2.16 -3.86 -23.78
N GLN A 147 -2.86 -3.33 -24.80
CA GLN A 147 -3.12 -1.90 -24.90
C GLN A 147 -3.99 -1.37 -23.76
N ALA A 148 -4.95 -2.16 -23.29
CA ALA A 148 -5.80 -1.78 -22.16
C ALA A 148 -4.96 -1.71 -20.87
N LEU A 149 -4.08 -2.67 -20.62
CA LEU A 149 -3.13 -2.65 -19.50
C LEU A 149 -2.24 -1.39 -19.54
N LEU A 150 -1.63 -1.10 -20.68
CA LEU A 150 -0.79 0.10 -20.84
C LEU A 150 -1.56 1.40 -20.55
N ARG A 151 -2.83 1.50 -20.99
CA ARG A 151 -3.68 2.67 -20.66
C ARG A 151 -3.98 2.76 -19.16
N ARG A 152 -4.30 1.63 -18.50
CA ARG A 152 -4.54 1.60 -17.05
C ARG A 152 -3.31 2.02 -16.25
N LEU A 153 -2.13 1.53 -16.65
CA LEU A 153 -0.86 1.93 -16.03
C LEU A 153 -0.58 3.43 -16.23
N ALA A 154 -0.83 3.97 -17.43
CA ALA A 154 -0.67 5.40 -17.67
C ALA A 154 -1.62 6.25 -16.82
N THR A 155 -2.87 5.81 -16.62
CA THR A 155 -3.83 6.50 -15.74
C THR A 155 -3.34 6.48 -14.29
N LEU A 156 -2.83 5.33 -13.82
CA LEU A 156 -2.30 5.19 -12.46
C LEU A 156 -1.09 6.10 -12.22
N GLU A 157 -0.20 6.24 -13.21
CA GLU A 157 0.91 7.21 -13.15
C GLU A 157 0.43 8.65 -13.04
N GLN A 158 -0.56 9.04 -13.84
CA GLN A 158 -1.14 10.39 -13.78
C GLN A 158 -1.76 10.70 -12.40
N GLN A 159 -2.19 9.70 -11.67
CA GLN A 159 -2.68 9.81 -10.30
C GLN A 159 -1.55 9.92 -9.26
N GLY A 160 -0.30 9.91 -9.69
CA GLY A 160 0.87 10.04 -8.80
C GLY A 160 1.32 8.73 -8.13
N ALA A 161 0.83 7.58 -8.59
CA ALA A 161 1.16 6.29 -8.02
C ALA A 161 2.64 5.87 -8.22
N GLU A 162 3.40 6.59 -9.06
CA GLU A 162 4.85 6.38 -9.17
C GLU A 162 5.57 6.50 -7.82
N ALA A 163 5.04 7.32 -6.91
CA ALA A 163 5.61 7.49 -5.57
C ALA A 163 5.52 6.22 -4.70
N LEU A 164 4.54 5.35 -5.00
CA LEU A 164 4.31 4.09 -4.28
C LEU A 164 5.24 2.96 -4.76
N PHE A 165 5.66 3.00 -6.04
CA PHE A 165 6.43 1.91 -6.63
C PHE A 165 7.92 2.22 -6.69
N GLY A 166 8.74 1.22 -6.34
CA GLY A 166 10.19 1.27 -6.36
C GLY A 166 10.83 0.88 -5.04
N GLU A 167 12.13 0.96 -5.00
CA GLU A 167 12.93 0.68 -3.80
C GLU A 167 13.22 1.96 -2.99
N PRO A 168 13.53 1.81 -1.68
CA PRO A 168 13.43 0.58 -0.90
C PRO A 168 11.96 0.25 -0.58
N ALA A 169 11.60 -1.02 -0.71
CA ALA A 169 10.29 -1.50 -0.33
C ALA A 169 10.12 -1.52 1.19
N LEU A 170 8.86 -1.37 1.67
CA LEU A 170 8.54 -1.45 3.08
C LEU A 170 8.85 -2.85 3.61
N GLN A 171 9.67 -2.93 4.65
CA GLN A 171 9.92 -4.14 5.44
C GLN A 171 9.34 -3.94 6.83
N LEU A 172 8.53 -4.90 7.27
CA LEU A 172 7.84 -4.90 8.57
C LEU A 172 8.49 -5.89 9.56
N GLU A 173 9.82 -6.07 9.49
CA GLU A 173 10.57 -6.89 10.43
C GLU A 173 10.89 -6.18 11.73
#